data_35a6468ca4a5f46ed4e803f276f0400e
#
_entry.id   35a6468ca4a5f46ed4e803f276f0400e
#
_cell.length_a   1.000
_cell.length_b   1.000
_cell.length_c   1.000
_cell.angle_alpha   90.00
_cell.angle_beta   90.00
_cell.angle_gamma   90.00
#
_symmetry.space_group_name_H-M   'P 1'
#
loop_
_entity.id
_entity.type
_entity.pdbx_description
1 polymer ?
#
loop_
_entity_poly.entity_id
_entity_poly.type
_entity_poly.pdbx_seq_one_letter_code
_entity_poly.pdbx_strand_id
1 'polypeptide(L)'
;MASMIASGLYPAVLASRILGGGALAGGMPVWKYVSNRFLTASMNLLMGAKLSEYHTGYRAFSADLLRRLPLESNSDDFAFDCQMLAQILYLRETIAEISCPTVYFPEASSINFRRSCTYGFACLGASLRFRLARWRLAKPPV
;
A
#
# COMPACT_ATOMS: atom_id res chain seq x y z
N MET A 1 12.89 -7.01 -7.46
CA MET A 1 11.83 -6.10 -7.95
C MET A 1 12.14 -5.59 -9.36
N ALA A 2 13.32 -5.02 -9.64
CA ALA A 2 13.65 -4.51 -10.98
C ALA A 2 13.49 -5.57 -12.10
N SER A 3 13.96 -6.80 -11.87
CA SER A 3 13.79 -7.91 -12.81
C SER A 3 12.33 -8.26 -13.09
N MET A 4 11.45 -8.13 -12.09
CA MET A 4 10.01 -8.37 -12.24
C MET A 4 9.35 -7.27 -13.07
N ILE A 5 9.74 -6.01 -12.87
CA ILE A 5 9.29 -4.89 -13.72
C ILE A 5 9.83 -5.09 -15.16
N ALA A 6 11.11 -5.42 -15.31
CA ALA A 6 11.75 -5.61 -16.61
C ALA A 6 11.16 -6.78 -17.42
N SER A 7 10.54 -7.76 -16.76
CA SER A 7 9.84 -8.87 -17.45
C SER A 7 8.58 -8.41 -18.20
N GLY A 8 8.06 -7.22 -17.90
CA GLY A 8 6.81 -6.71 -18.46
C GLY A 8 5.53 -7.35 -17.89
N LEU A 9 5.63 -8.35 -17.02
CA LEU A 9 4.48 -9.04 -16.44
C LEU A 9 3.84 -8.27 -15.26
N TYR A 10 4.65 -7.49 -14.54
CA TYR A 10 4.23 -6.81 -13.32
C TYR A 10 4.60 -5.32 -13.39
N PRO A 11 3.64 -4.44 -13.67
CA PRO A 11 3.91 -3.00 -13.70
C PRO A 11 4.13 -2.39 -12.30
N ALA A 12 3.76 -3.11 -11.23
CA ALA A 12 3.97 -2.73 -9.84
C ALA A 12 4.47 -3.92 -9.00
N VAL A 13 5.45 -3.68 -8.13
CA VAL A 13 6.00 -4.68 -7.20
C VAL A 13 6.15 -4.07 -5.82
N LEU A 14 5.61 -4.72 -4.79
CA LEU A 14 5.69 -4.32 -3.39
C LEU A 14 6.61 -5.28 -2.63
N ALA A 15 7.44 -4.73 -1.74
CA ALA A 15 8.24 -5.53 -0.82
C ALA A 15 7.53 -5.59 0.55
N SER A 16 6.87 -6.71 0.82
CA SER A 16 6.09 -6.90 2.03
C SER A 16 6.93 -7.41 3.20
N ARG A 17 6.84 -6.73 4.34
CA ARG A 17 7.42 -7.17 5.62
C ARG A 17 6.63 -8.32 6.23
N ILE A 18 5.39 -8.47 5.83
CA ILE A 18 4.44 -9.44 6.38
C ILE A 18 4.50 -10.78 5.65
N LEU A 19 4.69 -10.76 4.33
CA LEU A 19 4.62 -11.94 3.47
C LEU A 19 5.58 -13.07 3.90
N GLY A 20 6.78 -12.72 4.37
CA GLY A 20 7.78 -13.68 4.85
C GLY A 20 7.59 -14.13 6.30
N GLY A 21 6.58 -13.65 7.03
CA GLY A 21 6.31 -14.03 8.43
C GLY A 21 7.30 -13.47 9.46
N GLY A 22 8.36 -12.79 9.04
CA GLY A 22 9.46 -12.37 9.92
C GLY A 22 9.29 -11.00 10.60
N ALA A 23 8.18 -10.31 10.42
CA ALA A 23 8.03 -8.93 10.89
C ALA A 23 8.19 -8.78 12.43
N LEU A 24 7.57 -9.65 13.21
CA LEU A 24 7.68 -9.64 14.67
C LEU A 24 9.07 -10.07 15.13
N ALA A 25 9.65 -11.10 14.52
CA ALA A 25 11.02 -11.54 14.81
C ALA A 25 12.06 -10.44 14.48
N GLY A 26 11.79 -9.60 13.48
CA GLY A 26 12.59 -8.44 13.13
C GLY A 26 12.41 -7.24 14.06
N GLY A 27 11.61 -7.35 15.13
CA GLY A 27 11.41 -6.31 16.14
C GLY A 27 10.25 -5.34 15.87
N MET A 28 9.33 -5.67 14.94
CA MET A 28 8.12 -4.85 14.75
C MET A 28 7.29 -4.84 16.03
N PRO A 29 6.95 -3.67 16.61
CA PRO A 29 6.07 -3.60 17.76
C PRO A 29 4.74 -4.29 17.50
N VAL A 30 4.25 -5.09 18.45
CA VAL A 30 3.02 -5.89 18.31
C VAL A 30 1.83 -5.03 17.90
N TRP A 31 1.66 -3.85 18.50
CA TRP A 31 0.57 -2.94 18.17
C TRP A 31 0.64 -2.46 16.70
N LYS A 32 1.85 -2.22 16.19
CA LYS A 32 2.03 -1.86 14.75
C LYS A 32 1.67 -3.03 13.85
N TYR A 33 2.07 -4.23 14.24
CA TYR A 33 1.72 -5.44 13.49
C TYR A 33 0.20 -5.64 13.43
N VAL A 34 -0.48 -5.58 14.58
CA VAL A 34 -1.95 -5.73 14.64
C VAL A 34 -2.66 -4.66 13.83
N SER A 35 -2.24 -3.39 13.99
CA SER A 35 -2.81 -2.27 13.21
C SER A 35 -2.60 -2.45 11.71
N ASN A 36 -1.41 -2.88 11.29
CA ASN A 36 -1.10 -3.16 9.89
C ASN A 36 -2.03 -4.27 9.34
N ARG A 37 -2.20 -5.37 10.09
CA ARG A 37 -3.06 -6.48 9.69
C ARG A 37 -4.52 -6.06 9.58
N PHE A 38 -5.02 -5.30 10.54
CA PHE A 38 -6.39 -4.77 10.54
C PHE A 38 -6.63 -3.85 9.33
N LEU A 39 -5.75 -2.87 9.12
CA LEU A 39 -5.87 -1.96 7.98
C LEU A 39 -5.76 -2.70 6.65
N THR A 40 -4.80 -3.61 6.52
CA THR A 40 -4.64 -4.43 5.30
C THR A 40 -5.91 -5.24 5.00
N ALA A 41 -6.48 -5.90 6.01
CA ALA A 41 -7.70 -6.68 5.83
C ALA A 41 -8.89 -5.80 5.41
N SER A 42 -9.04 -4.64 6.05
CA SER A 42 -10.10 -3.67 5.72
C SER A 42 -9.94 -3.13 4.29
N MET A 43 -8.72 -2.76 3.89
CA MET A 43 -8.42 -2.28 2.55
C MET A 43 -8.65 -3.36 1.48
N ASN A 44 -8.22 -4.59 1.74
CA ASN A 44 -8.47 -5.74 0.86
C ASN A 44 -9.98 -5.95 0.65
N LEU A 45 -10.77 -5.88 1.74
CA LEU A 45 -12.22 -6.00 1.66
C LEU A 45 -12.85 -4.87 0.84
N LEU A 46 -12.47 -3.63 1.11
CA LEU A 46 -12.99 -2.45 0.42
C LEU A 46 -12.58 -2.40 -1.05
N MET A 47 -11.34 -2.74 -1.37
CA MET A 47 -10.83 -2.65 -2.75
C MET A 47 -10.98 -3.96 -3.54
N GLY A 48 -11.38 -5.06 -2.89
CA GLY A 48 -11.50 -6.36 -3.55
C GLY A 48 -10.14 -6.93 -3.97
N ALA A 49 -9.09 -6.63 -3.20
CA ALA A 49 -7.72 -7.05 -3.43
C ALA A 49 -7.28 -8.13 -2.43
N LYS A 50 -6.07 -8.68 -2.64
CA LYS A 50 -5.48 -9.71 -1.75
C LYS A 50 -4.01 -9.42 -1.49
N LEU A 51 -3.66 -8.16 -1.23
CA LEU A 51 -2.29 -7.79 -0.88
C LEU A 51 -1.98 -8.21 0.56
N SER A 52 -0.74 -8.62 0.79
CA SER A 52 -0.26 -8.98 2.13
C SER A 52 0.01 -7.75 2.98
N GLU A 53 0.37 -6.62 2.35
CA GLU A 53 0.65 -5.36 3.02
C GLU A 53 0.46 -4.17 2.07
N TYR A 54 -0.12 -3.06 2.59
CA TYR A 54 -0.23 -1.77 1.87
C TYR A 54 0.76 -0.72 2.37
N HIS A 55 1.37 -0.93 3.54
CA HIS A 55 2.07 0.11 4.31
C HIS A 55 3.59 0.01 4.23
N THR A 56 4.09 -0.70 3.22
CA THR A 56 5.52 -0.74 2.91
C THR A 56 5.92 0.47 2.06
N GLY A 57 7.07 1.08 2.34
CA GLY A 57 7.66 2.12 1.51
C GLY A 57 8.57 1.57 0.40
N TYR A 58 8.92 0.28 0.44
CA TYR A 58 9.81 -0.29 -0.56
C TYR A 58 9.00 -0.88 -1.72
N ARG A 59 8.99 -0.15 -2.83
CA ARG A 59 8.15 -0.40 -4.00
C ARG A 59 8.91 -0.17 -5.28
N ALA A 60 8.47 -0.81 -6.37
CA ALA A 60 8.95 -0.53 -7.71
C ALA A 60 7.76 -0.44 -8.67
N PHE A 61 7.84 0.49 -9.62
CA PHE A 61 6.81 0.73 -10.62
C PHE A 61 7.44 0.88 -11.99
N SER A 62 6.74 0.44 -13.03
CA SER A 62 7.15 0.72 -14.40
C SER A 62 6.90 2.20 -14.74
N ALA A 63 7.74 2.77 -15.59
CA ALA A 63 7.58 4.16 -16.04
C ALA A 63 6.23 4.36 -16.76
N ASP A 64 5.79 3.35 -17.53
CA ASP A 64 4.51 3.42 -18.25
C ASP A 64 3.31 3.45 -17.32
N LEU A 65 3.34 2.68 -16.23
CA LEU A 65 2.30 2.77 -15.21
C LEU A 65 2.28 4.18 -14.58
N LEU A 66 3.45 4.70 -14.17
CA LEU A 66 3.54 6.01 -13.52
C LEU A 66 2.99 7.15 -14.40
N ARG A 67 3.24 7.12 -15.71
CA ARG A 67 2.71 8.13 -16.66
C ARG A 67 1.18 8.10 -16.79
N ARG A 68 0.55 6.99 -16.48
CA ARG A 68 -0.91 6.80 -16.55
C ARG A 68 -1.64 7.18 -15.26
N LEU A 69 -0.90 7.34 -14.16
CA LEU A 69 -1.47 7.69 -12.88
C LEU A 69 -1.51 9.22 -12.68
N PRO A 70 -2.63 9.79 -12.22
CA PRO A 70 -2.74 11.21 -11.91
C PRO A 70 -2.09 11.51 -10.56
N LEU A 71 -0.77 11.34 -10.45
CA LEU A 71 -0.03 11.42 -9.19
C LEU A 71 -0.17 12.78 -8.50
N GLU A 72 -0.26 13.86 -9.29
CA GLU A 72 -0.43 15.24 -8.79
C GLU A 72 -1.78 15.47 -8.08
N SER A 73 -2.76 14.61 -8.31
CA SER A 73 -4.06 14.68 -7.63
C SER A 73 -4.06 14.02 -6.25
N ASN A 74 -2.99 13.33 -5.91
CA ASN A 74 -2.84 12.66 -4.62
C ASN A 74 -2.41 13.65 -3.53
N SER A 75 -2.62 13.25 -2.28
CA SER A 75 -2.20 14.02 -1.10
C SER A 75 -0.67 14.07 -1.00
N ASP A 76 -0.11 15.21 -0.61
CA ASP A 76 1.32 15.35 -0.31
C ASP A 76 1.72 14.78 1.07
N ASP A 77 0.87 13.97 1.68
CA ASP A 77 1.10 13.35 2.99
C ASP A 77 1.18 11.81 2.83
N PHE A 78 1.38 11.10 3.92
CA PHE A 78 1.46 9.62 4.00
C PHE A 78 0.33 8.88 3.29
N ALA A 79 -0.84 9.52 3.08
CA ALA A 79 -1.95 8.95 2.32
C ALA A 79 -1.63 8.74 0.83
N PHE A 80 -0.63 9.43 0.27
CA PHE A 80 -0.18 9.30 -1.13
C PHE A 80 -0.03 7.83 -1.54
N ASP A 81 0.66 7.07 -0.73
CA ASP A 81 0.94 5.67 -0.98
C ASP A 81 -0.31 4.80 -1.13
N CYS A 82 -1.31 5.03 -0.28
CA CYS A 82 -2.58 4.30 -0.33
C CYS A 82 -3.43 4.73 -1.53
N GLN A 83 -3.43 6.02 -1.85
CA GLN A 83 -4.13 6.57 -3.00
C GLN A 83 -3.56 6.02 -4.30
N MET A 84 -2.23 6.01 -4.43
CA MET A 84 -1.54 5.44 -5.58
C MET A 84 -1.89 3.95 -5.79
N LEU A 85 -1.88 3.15 -4.73
CA LEU A 85 -2.28 1.74 -4.82
C LEU A 85 -3.76 1.59 -5.19
N ALA A 86 -4.64 2.45 -4.68
CA ALA A 86 -6.03 2.46 -5.07
C ALA A 86 -6.22 2.78 -6.57
N GLN A 87 -5.42 3.71 -7.11
CA GLN A 87 -5.42 4.03 -8.54
C GLN A 87 -4.95 2.82 -9.37
N ILE A 88 -3.85 2.16 -8.99
CA ILE A 88 -3.31 0.97 -9.66
C ILE A 88 -4.36 -0.16 -9.70
N LEU A 89 -4.99 -0.43 -8.54
CA LEU A 89 -6.06 -1.43 -8.45
C LEU A 89 -7.31 -1.04 -9.25
N TYR A 90 -7.62 0.26 -9.33
CA TYR A 90 -8.75 0.74 -10.13
C TYR A 90 -8.53 0.49 -11.63
N LEU A 91 -7.31 0.69 -12.11
CA LEU A 91 -6.88 0.37 -13.47
C LEU A 91 -6.77 -1.14 -13.73
N ARG A 92 -6.99 -1.98 -12.70
CA ARG A 92 -6.85 -3.45 -12.75
C ARG A 92 -5.46 -3.93 -13.15
N GLU A 93 -4.45 -3.15 -12.80
CA GLU A 93 -3.07 -3.52 -13.03
C GLU A 93 -2.61 -4.61 -12.05
N THR A 94 -1.73 -5.48 -12.52
CA THR A 94 -1.19 -6.57 -11.72
C THR A 94 -0.12 -6.05 -10.76
N ILE A 95 -0.29 -6.35 -9.47
CA ILE A 95 0.69 -6.04 -8.43
C ILE A 95 1.32 -7.34 -7.96
N ALA A 96 2.64 -7.43 -8.05
CA ALA A 96 3.40 -8.53 -7.45
C ALA A 96 3.88 -8.15 -6.04
N GLU A 97 4.10 -9.16 -5.22
CA GLU A 97 4.68 -9.00 -3.89
C GLU A 97 5.91 -9.90 -3.72
N ILE A 98 6.92 -9.36 -3.06
CA ILE A 98 8.08 -10.13 -2.59
C ILE A 98 8.21 -9.97 -1.08
N SER A 99 8.80 -10.96 -0.40
CA SER A 99 9.11 -10.80 1.02
C SER A 99 10.30 -9.85 1.20
N CYS A 100 10.24 -9.02 2.23
CA CYS A 100 11.31 -8.10 2.61
C CYS A 100 11.56 -8.24 4.12
N PRO A 101 12.58 -8.96 4.55
CA PRO A 101 13.00 -8.98 5.95
C PRO A 101 13.33 -7.57 6.41
N THR A 102 12.81 -7.18 7.57
CA THR A 102 13.00 -5.84 8.12
C THR A 102 13.44 -5.94 9.57
N VAL A 103 14.47 -5.21 9.91
CA VAL A 103 14.95 -5.09 11.29
C VAL A 103 14.53 -3.73 11.82
N TYR A 104 13.91 -3.72 12.99
CA TYR A 104 13.53 -2.51 13.72
C TYR A 104 14.55 -2.26 14.82
N PHE A 105 15.03 -1.04 14.91
CA PHE A 105 15.99 -0.59 15.93
C PHE A 105 15.49 0.76 16.51
N PRO A 106 15.88 1.12 17.74
CA PRO A 106 15.32 2.28 18.45
C PRO A 106 15.45 3.60 17.69
N GLU A 107 16.53 3.78 16.95
CA GLU A 107 16.85 4.98 16.17
C GLU A 107 16.10 5.03 14.82
N ALA A 108 15.44 3.92 14.43
CA ALA A 108 14.69 3.89 13.18
C ALA A 108 13.54 4.89 13.23
N SER A 109 13.50 5.79 12.25
CA SER A 109 12.39 6.74 12.10
C SER A 109 11.06 5.99 11.99
N SER A 110 10.15 6.30 12.89
CA SER A 110 8.78 5.75 12.82
C SER A 110 7.77 6.82 13.17
N ILE A 111 6.64 6.80 12.46
CA ILE A 111 5.54 7.69 12.79
C ILE A 111 5.01 7.38 14.20
N ASN A 112 4.66 8.42 14.95
CA ASN A 112 4.09 8.28 16.28
C ASN A 112 2.63 7.76 16.19
N PHE A 113 2.07 7.32 17.33
CA PHE A 113 0.74 6.73 17.39
C PHE A 113 -0.36 7.64 16.81
N ARG A 114 -0.36 8.93 17.14
CA ARG A 114 -1.36 9.90 16.63
C ARG A 114 -1.31 10.00 15.10
N ARG A 115 -0.11 10.15 14.54
CA ARG A 115 0.07 10.17 13.08
C ARG A 115 -0.32 8.84 12.43
N SER A 116 -0.05 7.72 13.10
CA SER A 116 -0.49 6.39 12.63
C SER A 116 -2.01 6.28 12.54
N CYS A 117 -2.75 6.84 13.51
CA CYS A 117 -4.22 6.87 13.44
C CYS A 117 -4.71 7.74 12.27
N THR A 118 -4.18 8.96 12.12
CA THR A 118 -4.53 9.85 10.99
C THR A 118 -4.27 9.17 9.65
N TYR A 119 -3.11 8.53 9.51
CA TYR A 119 -2.76 7.75 8.34
C TYR A 119 -3.75 6.61 8.09
N GLY A 120 -4.10 5.84 9.12
CA GLY A 120 -5.05 4.74 9.01
C GLY A 120 -6.43 5.20 8.50
N PHE A 121 -6.95 6.31 9.05
CA PHE A 121 -8.22 6.89 8.57
C PHE A 121 -8.13 7.39 7.12
N ALA A 122 -7.02 7.99 6.73
CA ALA A 122 -6.79 8.43 5.36
C ALA A 122 -6.77 7.23 4.38
N CYS A 123 -6.12 6.12 4.74
CA CYS A 123 -6.10 4.90 3.95
C CYS A 123 -7.50 4.27 3.81
N LEU A 124 -8.27 4.21 4.90
CA LEU A 124 -9.65 3.73 4.85
C LEU A 124 -10.53 4.64 4.01
N GLY A 125 -10.35 5.97 4.10
CA GLY A 125 -11.04 6.94 3.27
C GLY A 125 -10.75 6.75 1.78
N ALA A 126 -9.49 6.55 1.40
CA ALA A 126 -9.09 6.26 0.02
C ALA A 126 -9.72 4.95 -0.48
N SER A 127 -9.72 3.90 0.37
CA SER A 127 -10.31 2.59 0.03
C SER A 127 -11.84 2.68 -0.13
N LEU A 128 -12.50 3.48 0.72
CA LEU A 128 -13.95 3.71 0.60
C LEU A 128 -14.28 4.47 -0.68
N ARG A 129 -13.53 5.53 -1.00
CA ARG A 129 -13.68 6.25 -2.29
C ARG A 129 -13.52 5.33 -3.48
N PHE A 130 -12.51 4.46 -3.45
CA PHE A 130 -12.34 3.41 -4.46
C PHE A 130 -13.60 2.55 -4.59
N ARG A 131 -14.16 2.05 -3.49
CA ARG A 131 -15.38 1.21 -3.51
C ARG A 131 -16.56 1.96 -4.11
N LEU A 132 -16.78 3.21 -3.68
CA LEU A 132 -17.85 4.05 -4.19
C LEU A 132 -17.67 4.35 -5.69
N ALA A 133 -16.44 4.62 -6.13
CA ALA A 133 -16.15 4.82 -7.56
C ALA A 133 -16.42 3.54 -8.39
N ARG A 134 -16.10 2.36 -7.86
CA ARG A 134 -16.43 1.09 -8.51
C ARG A 134 -17.93 0.86 -8.64
N TRP A 135 -18.72 1.38 -7.71
CA TRP A 135 -20.19 1.37 -7.77
C TRP A 135 -20.79 2.55 -8.55
N ARG A 136 -19.95 3.42 -9.16
CA ARG A 136 -20.37 4.64 -9.86
C ARG A 136 -21.07 5.68 -8.97
N LEU A 137 -20.87 5.61 -7.66
CA LEU A 137 -21.39 6.55 -6.68
C LEU A 137 -20.43 7.70 -6.36
N ALA A 138 -19.20 7.65 -6.86
CA ALA A 138 -18.18 8.68 -6.71
C ALA A 138 -17.34 8.78 -7.98
N LYS A 139 -16.58 9.89 -8.12
CA LYS A 139 -15.62 10.06 -9.21
C LYS A 139 -14.50 9.01 -9.09
N PRO A 140 -14.01 8.47 -10.23
CA PRO A 140 -12.85 7.59 -10.24
C PRO A 140 -11.64 8.22 -9.55
N PRO A 141 -10.76 7.39 -8.94
CA PRO A 141 -9.49 7.87 -8.37
C PRO A 141 -8.42 8.14 -9.43
N VAL A 142 -8.74 7.93 -10.71
CA VAL A 142 -7.90 8.09 -11.90
C VAL A 142 -8.57 9.03 -12.88
#